data_d4868d9fa31df38865e5c354605ba9f6
#
_entry.id   d4868d9fa31df38865e5c354605ba9f6
#
_cell.length_a   1.000
_cell.length_b   1.000
_cell.length_c   1.000
_cell.angle_alpha   90.00
_cell.angle_beta   90.00
_cell.angle_gamma   90.00
#
_symmetry.space_group_name_H-M   'P 1'
#
loop_
_entity.id
_entity.type
_entity.pdbx_description
1 polymer ?
#
loop_
_entity_poly.entity_id
_entity_poly.type
_entity_poly.pdbx_seq_one_letter_code
_entity_poly.pdbx_strand_id
1 'polypeptide(L)'
;TGSGKTNLLAVLIQQFRTLSTDTPYPVNFLLFDYKGEFSDPANANWLALFDVDRSCILDPVQTPLPFTPFKDFSGKTINEINLYSTEMASALCAIDRATVSAAMSNRLSEAIVDAYKQTAGKPITFSMMLKKYQEKMPNPDKDDSVTSVLKQLIRNNLFASEDKVSLVDECFIIKMNAFPKDGPIAKAIVYFIISKLNSIYEELPKQAVSDDYVQIRHFTVIDEAHYMLDFDNHPLRNLIAVGRNKGLSIILATQNMDSFKSRHFDFYANAQYPLIMKQQTIADSVIKDLFGVSGRDFQEIKQAIAGLQKGELIIKDNTLAELGLSNKVYKKIKVTHLI
;
A
#
# COMPACT_ATOMS: atom_id res chain seq x y z
N THR A 1 -5.82 -15.79 12.61
CA THR A 1 -4.81 -15.03 13.36
C THR A 1 -4.08 -16.00 14.28
N GLY A 2 -2.86 -15.74 14.69
CA GLY A 2 -2.09 -16.67 15.54
C GLY A 2 -0.88 -17.30 14.87
N SER A 3 -0.63 -17.05 13.57
CA SER A 3 0.58 -17.50 12.88
C SER A 3 1.84 -16.73 13.28
N GLY A 4 1.72 -15.54 13.89
CA GLY A 4 2.83 -14.64 14.22
C GLY A 4 3.11 -13.55 13.17
N LYS A 5 2.15 -13.25 12.28
CA LYS A 5 2.30 -12.24 11.22
C LYS A 5 2.71 -10.86 11.76
N THR A 6 2.05 -10.36 12.80
CA THR A 6 2.38 -9.06 13.42
C THR A 6 3.80 -9.03 13.95
N ASN A 7 4.24 -10.11 14.63
CA ASN A 7 5.62 -10.23 15.09
C ASN A 7 6.61 -10.27 13.92
N LEU A 8 6.28 -10.96 12.81
CA LEU A 8 7.12 -10.95 11.61
C LEU A 8 7.26 -9.55 11.02
N LEU A 9 6.14 -8.81 10.90
CA LEU A 9 6.19 -7.42 10.42
C LEU A 9 7.05 -6.55 11.34
N ALA A 10 6.92 -6.70 12.66
CA ALA A 10 7.75 -5.96 13.62
C ALA A 10 9.24 -6.30 13.48
N VAL A 11 9.59 -7.58 13.31
CA VAL A 11 10.99 -8.00 13.08
C VAL A 11 11.53 -7.36 11.80
N LEU A 12 10.76 -7.37 10.71
CA LEU A 12 11.20 -6.77 9.45
C LEU A 12 11.40 -5.25 9.58
N ILE A 13 10.46 -4.54 10.21
CA ILE A 13 10.58 -3.10 10.43
C ILE A 13 11.80 -2.79 11.28
N GLN A 14 11.98 -3.47 12.41
CA GLN A 14 13.13 -3.31 13.28
C GLN A 14 14.44 -3.53 12.54
N GLN A 15 14.57 -4.64 11.81
CA GLN A 15 15.79 -4.97 11.10
C GLN A 15 16.12 -3.96 10.00
N PHE A 16 15.13 -3.49 9.23
CA PHE A 16 15.36 -2.47 8.22
C PHE A 16 15.81 -1.14 8.86
N ARG A 17 15.23 -0.76 9.98
CA ARG A 17 15.65 0.42 10.75
C ARG A 17 17.07 0.26 11.31
N THR A 18 17.33 -0.86 11.97
CA THR A 18 18.64 -1.12 12.60
C THR A 18 19.76 -1.23 11.55
N LEU A 19 19.50 -1.95 10.45
CA LEU A 19 20.49 -2.12 9.38
C LEU A 19 20.79 -0.82 8.63
N SER A 20 19.86 0.13 8.65
CA SER A 20 20.03 1.41 7.98
C SER A 20 20.86 2.43 8.79
N THR A 21 21.11 2.19 10.09
CA THR A 21 21.84 3.14 10.93
C THR A 21 23.29 3.36 10.49
N ASP A 22 23.89 2.34 9.86
CA ASP A 22 25.26 2.41 9.32
C ASP A 22 25.31 2.91 7.87
N THR A 23 24.18 3.26 7.29
CA THR A 23 24.08 3.81 5.95
C THR A 23 23.95 5.33 5.98
N PRO A 24 24.34 6.06 4.91
CA PRO A 24 24.16 7.52 4.85
C PRO A 24 22.70 7.98 4.87
N TYR A 25 21.74 7.06 4.71
CA TYR A 25 20.30 7.32 4.70
C TYR A 25 19.59 6.38 5.65
N PRO A 26 18.90 6.89 6.71
CA PRO A 26 18.01 6.05 7.51
C PRO A 26 16.87 5.54 6.63
N VAL A 27 16.52 4.25 6.76
CA VAL A 27 15.36 3.70 6.04
C VAL A 27 14.10 4.05 6.80
N ASN A 28 13.32 4.97 6.28
CA ASN A 28 12.04 5.36 6.82
C ASN A 28 10.92 4.43 6.35
N PHE A 29 9.78 4.47 7.04
CA PHE A 29 8.67 3.60 6.70
C PHE A 29 7.31 4.26 6.82
N LEU A 30 6.35 3.70 6.08
CA LEU A 30 4.93 3.96 6.21
C LEU A 30 4.21 2.64 6.50
N LEU A 31 3.48 2.57 7.60
CA LEU A 31 2.71 1.40 8.01
C LEU A 31 1.21 1.72 8.07
N PHE A 32 0.39 0.97 7.35
CA PHE A 32 -1.06 1.00 7.52
C PHE A 32 -1.49 -0.04 8.55
N ASP A 33 -1.81 0.42 9.76
CA ASP A 33 -2.15 -0.42 10.91
C ASP A 33 -3.67 -0.67 11.01
N TYR A 34 -4.15 -1.66 10.29
CA TYR A 34 -5.58 -2.02 10.25
C TYR A 34 -6.11 -2.65 11.54
N LYS A 35 -5.24 -3.19 12.38
CA LYS A 35 -5.63 -3.81 13.65
C LYS A 35 -5.48 -2.90 14.84
N GLY A 36 -4.68 -1.84 14.72
CA GLY A 36 -4.32 -0.98 15.81
C GLY A 36 -3.28 -1.59 16.76
N GLU A 37 -2.60 -2.68 16.36
CA GLU A 37 -1.63 -3.36 17.22
C GLU A 37 -0.36 -2.53 17.42
N PHE A 38 0.09 -1.82 16.38
CA PHE A 38 1.29 -0.97 16.41
C PHE A 38 1.02 0.44 16.92
N SER A 39 -0.20 0.92 16.79
CA SER A 39 -0.63 2.25 17.22
C SER A 39 -1.30 2.27 18.62
N ASP A 40 -1.46 1.12 19.27
CA ASP A 40 -2.04 1.01 20.61
C ASP A 40 -1.09 1.62 21.65
N PRO A 41 -1.53 2.59 22.47
CA PRO A 41 -0.74 3.14 23.57
C PRO A 41 -0.25 2.08 24.58
N ALA A 42 -0.98 0.99 24.75
CA ALA A 42 -0.59 -0.11 25.63
C ALA A 42 0.63 -0.89 25.08
N ASN A 43 0.89 -0.80 23.76
CA ASN A 43 1.99 -1.46 23.08
C ASN A 43 3.15 -0.51 22.76
N ALA A 44 3.43 0.47 23.63
CA ALA A 44 4.46 1.48 23.40
C ALA A 44 5.88 0.92 23.12
N ASN A 45 6.13 -0.34 23.45
CA ASN A 45 7.39 -1.03 23.18
C ASN A 45 7.72 -1.12 21.68
N TRP A 46 6.70 -1.16 20.79
CA TRP A 46 6.94 -1.17 19.34
C TRP A 46 7.66 0.08 18.84
N LEU A 47 7.29 1.27 19.39
CA LEU A 47 7.90 2.53 18.96
C LEU A 47 9.40 2.57 19.29
N ALA A 48 9.78 2.10 20.48
CA ALA A 48 11.19 1.98 20.87
C ALA A 48 11.94 0.97 19.99
N LEU A 49 11.32 -0.16 19.63
CA LEU A 49 11.91 -1.17 18.74
C LEU A 49 12.11 -0.65 17.31
N PHE A 50 11.28 0.29 16.86
CA PHE A 50 11.35 0.89 15.53
C PHE A 50 12.20 2.17 15.51
N ASP A 51 12.75 2.58 16.66
CA ASP A 51 13.48 3.83 16.81
C ASP A 51 12.66 5.04 16.31
N VAL A 52 11.43 5.15 16.80
CA VAL A 52 10.51 6.25 16.51
C VAL A 52 9.76 6.68 17.78
N ASP A 53 9.23 7.88 17.79
CA ASP A 53 8.40 8.40 18.85
C ASP A 53 6.90 8.38 18.49
N ARG A 54 6.04 8.83 19.41
CA ARG A 54 4.60 8.85 19.22
C ARG A 54 4.12 9.81 18.15
N SER A 55 4.91 10.79 17.73
CA SER A 55 4.55 11.74 16.69
C SER A 55 4.41 11.07 15.33
N CYS A 56 5.04 9.90 15.15
CA CYS A 56 4.88 9.10 13.93
C CYS A 56 3.49 8.47 13.77
N ILE A 57 2.67 8.38 14.85
CA ILE A 57 1.32 7.81 14.79
C ILE A 57 0.36 8.88 14.31
N LEU A 58 -0.20 8.68 13.12
CA LEU A 58 -1.22 9.53 12.54
C LEU A 58 -2.60 8.89 12.73
N ASP A 59 -3.50 9.56 13.44
CA ASP A 59 -4.88 9.14 13.65
C ASP A 59 -5.83 10.03 12.87
N PRO A 60 -6.28 9.60 11.66
CA PRO A 60 -7.14 10.41 10.80
C PRO A 60 -8.52 10.72 11.39
N VAL A 61 -8.92 10.04 12.47
CA VAL A 61 -10.15 10.33 13.19
C VAL A 61 -9.99 11.54 14.12
N GLN A 62 -8.80 11.71 14.67
CA GLN A 62 -8.50 12.78 15.62
C GLN A 62 -8.05 14.07 14.91
N THR A 63 -7.18 13.92 13.92
CA THR A 63 -6.61 15.05 13.18
C THR A 63 -6.44 14.69 11.70
N PRO A 64 -6.68 15.63 10.78
CA PRO A 64 -6.40 15.41 9.37
C PRO A 64 -4.94 14.97 9.16
N LEU A 65 -4.72 14.04 8.25
CA LEU A 65 -3.39 13.64 7.80
C LEU A 65 -2.61 14.88 7.31
N PRO A 66 -1.34 15.05 7.69
CA PRO A 66 -0.60 16.30 7.52
C PRO A 66 -0.09 16.54 6.08
N PHE A 67 -0.83 16.10 5.09
CA PHE A 67 -0.51 16.30 3.68
C PHE A 67 -1.78 16.38 2.83
N THR A 68 -1.66 17.05 1.66
CA THR A 68 -2.73 17.07 0.66
C THR A 68 -2.72 15.77 -0.16
N PRO A 69 -3.89 15.17 -0.44
CA PRO A 69 -3.98 13.99 -1.29
C PRO A 69 -3.83 14.31 -2.79
N PHE A 70 -3.80 15.58 -3.15
CA PHE A 70 -3.82 16.04 -4.53
C PHE A 70 -2.42 16.47 -5.00
N LYS A 71 -2.08 16.09 -6.24
CA LYS A 71 -0.81 16.46 -6.89
C LYS A 71 -0.81 17.95 -7.28
N ASP A 72 0.34 18.60 -7.19
CA ASP A 72 0.57 19.93 -7.74
C ASP A 72 0.94 19.82 -9.23
N PHE A 73 0.16 20.51 -10.08
CA PHE A 73 0.36 20.60 -11.52
C PHE A 73 0.75 22.01 -11.95
N SER A 74 1.22 22.85 -11.04
CA SER A 74 1.68 24.21 -11.39
C SER A 74 2.78 24.14 -12.46
N GLY A 75 2.56 24.80 -13.59
CA GLY A 75 3.51 24.77 -14.72
C GLY A 75 3.49 23.49 -15.57
N LYS A 76 2.63 22.53 -15.28
CA LYS A 76 2.44 21.30 -16.07
C LYS A 76 1.44 21.50 -17.19
N THR A 77 1.44 20.56 -18.15
CA THR A 77 0.54 20.60 -19.31
C THR A 77 -0.88 20.16 -18.95
N ILE A 78 -1.85 20.60 -19.75
CA ILE A 78 -3.24 20.15 -19.62
C ILE A 78 -3.38 18.63 -19.82
N ASN A 79 -2.52 18.01 -20.63
CA ASN A 79 -2.55 16.58 -20.87
C ASN A 79 -2.15 15.78 -19.62
N GLU A 80 -1.17 16.25 -18.84
CA GLU A 80 -0.79 15.63 -17.56
C GLU A 80 -1.97 15.69 -16.57
N ILE A 81 -2.69 16.82 -16.51
CA ILE A 81 -3.89 16.97 -15.68
C ILE A 81 -4.99 16.01 -16.16
N ASN A 82 -5.21 15.89 -17.48
CA ASN A 82 -6.23 15.00 -18.04
C ASN A 82 -5.96 13.53 -17.69
N LEU A 83 -4.71 13.06 -17.83
CA LEU A 83 -4.34 11.68 -17.47
C LEU A 83 -4.58 11.40 -15.98
N TYR A 84 -4.07 12.25 -15.12
CA TYR A 84 -4.26 12.14 -13.67
C TYR A 84 -5.74 12.17 -13.28
N SER A 85 -6.52 13.06 -13.89
CA SER A 85 -7.96 13.21 -13.61
C SER A 85 -8.74 11.95 -14.00
N THR A 86 -8.37 11.32 -15.11
CA THR A 86 -8.99 10.07 -15.57
C THR A 86 -8.69 8.93 -14.61
N GLU A 87 -7.45 8.78 -14.16
CA GLU A 87 -7.05 7.76 -13.20
C GLU A 87 -7.72 7.97 -11.84
N MET A 88 -7.73 9.21 -11.34
CA MET A 88 -8.37 9.55 -10.07
C MET A 88 -9.88 9.33 -10.11
N ALA A 89 -10.56 9.72 -11.20
CA ALA A 89 -11.98 9.48 -11.37
C ALA A 89 -12.31 7.99 -11.38
N SER A 90 -11.52 7.19 -12.09
CA SER A 90 -11.67 5.73 -12.12
C SER A 90 -11.53 5.13 -10.71
N ALA A 91 -10.50 5.54 -9.97
CA ALA A 91 -10.25 5.04 -8.62
C ALA A 91 -11.36 5.44 -7.63
N LEU A 92 -11.79 6.70 -7.64
CA LEU A 92 -12.88 7.18 -6.78
C LEU A 92 -14.19 6.45 -7.07
N CYS A 93 -14.45 6.13 -8.34
CA CYS A 93 -15.60 5.33 -8.74
C CYS A 93 -15.50 3.87 -8.29
N ALA A 94 -14.28 3.31 -8.16
CA ALA A 94 -14.04 1.93 -7.74
C ALA A 94 -14.01 1.76 -6.20
N ILE A 95 -13.80 2.83 -5.45
CA ILE A 95 -13.74 2.82 -3.97
C ILE A 95 -15.09 2.38 -3.37
N ASP A 96 -16.18 2.91 -3.87
CA ASP A 96 -17.52 2.45 -3.50
C ASP A 96 -17.96 1.34 -4.46
N ARG A 97 -18.48 0.24 -3.91
CA ARG A 97 -19.02 -0.89 -4.69
C ARG A 97 -20.32 -0.54 -5.44
N ALA A 98 -20.79 0.69 -5.32
CA ALA A 98 -21.95 1.16 -6.05
C ALA A 98 -21.70 1.12 -7.57
N THR A 99 -22.75 0.84 -8.33
CA THR A 99 -22.67 0.82 -9.79
C THR A 99 -22.46 2.23 -10.31
N VAL A 100 -21.23 2.54 -10.75
CA VAL A 100 -20.89 3.80 -11.38
C VAL A 100 -20.89 3.61 -12.89
N SER A 101 -21.63 4.45 -13.61
CA SER A 101 -21.65 4.42 -15.07
C SER A 101 -20.43 5.11 -15.68
N ALA A 102 -20.06 4.73 -16.91
CA ALA A 102 -19.01 5.42 -17.65
C ALA A 102 -19.25 6.94 -17.77
N ALA A 103 -20.52 7.36 -17.89
CA ALA A 103 -20.88 8.76 -17.94
C ALA A 103 -20.59 9.51 -16.61
N MET A 104 -20.78 8.84 -15.47
CA MET A 104 -20.42 9.42 -14.14
C MET A 104 -18.92 9.53 -14.00
N SER A 105 -18.16 8.51 -14.39
CA SER A 105 -16.69 8.54 -14.34
C SER A 105 -16.12 9.64 -15.24
N ASN A 106 -16.60 9.77 -16.48
CA ASN A 106 -16.18 10.83 -17.39
C ASN A 106 -16.51 12.23 -16.83
N ARG A 107 -17.72 12.41 -16.29
CA ARG A 107 -18.13 13.66 -15.65
C ARG A 107 -17.22 14.02 -14.47
N LEU A 108 -16.83 13.04 -13.66
CA LEU A 108 -15.92 13.26 -12.55
C LEU A 108 -14.51 13.62 -13.04
N SER A 109 -14.01 12.97 -14.08
CA SER A 109 -12.73 13.33 -14.70
C SER A 109 -12.72 14.77 -15.20
N GLU A 110 -13.76 15.17 -15.93
CA GLU A 110 -13.91 16.57 -16.39
C GLU A 110 -14.03 17.56 -15.23
N ALA A 111 -14.74 17.21 -14.16
CA ALA A 111 -14.86 18.04 -12.97
C ALA A 111 -13.52 18.27 -12.27
N ILE A 112 -12.67 17.24 -12.19
CA ILE A 112 -11.31 17.32 -11.66
C ILE A 112 -10.46 18.26 -12.53
N VAL A 113 -10.50 18.11 -13.85
CA VAL A 113 -9.80 19.00 -14.79
C VAL A 113 -10.22 20.46 -14.60
N ASP A 114 -11.51 20.70 -14.49
CA ASP A 114 -12.02 22.09 -14.31
C ASP A 114 -11.65 22.67 -12.94
N ALA A 115 -11.59 21.84 -11.90
CA ALA A 115 -11.09 22.26 -10.60
C ALA A 115 -9.60 22.66 -10.68
N TYR A 116 -8.76 21.89 -11.36
CA TYR A 116 -7.35 22.24 -11.57
C TYR A 116 -7.16 23.48 -12.44
N LYS A 117 -7.97 23.68 -13.47
CA LYS A 117 -7.97 24.94 -14.24
C LYS A 117 -8.27 26.14 -13.36
N GLN A 118 -9.24 26.02 -12.46
CA GLN A 118 -9.61 27.10 -11.53
C GLN A 118 -8.49 27.46 -10.56
N THR A 119 -7.65 26.49 -10.16
CA THR A 119 -6.51 26.70 -9.24
C THR A 119 -5.18 27.00 -9.96
N ALA A 120 -5.19 27.14 -11.28
CA ALA A 120 -3.97 27.26 -12.10
C ALA A 120 -2.96 26.10 -11.85
N GLY A 121 -3.48 24.89 -11.69
CA GLY A 121 -2.71 23.67 -11.46
C GLY A 121 -2.34 23.38 -10.00
N LYS A 122 -2.61 24.30 -9.06
CA LYS A 122 -2.36 24.03 -7.62
C LYS A 122 -3.29 22.93 -7.10
N PRO A 123 -2.92 22.26 -6.00
CA PRO A 123 -3.76 21.23 -5.39
C PRO A 123 -5.20 21.70 -5.19
N ILE A 124 -6.13 20.84 -5.55
CA ILE A 124 -7.57 21.08 -5.41
C ILE A 124 -8.08 20.58 -4.06
N THR A 125 -9.37 20.67 -3.80
CA THR A 125 -10.03 20.07 -2.63
C THR A 125 -11.20 19.19 -3.07
N PHE A 126 -11.63 18.25 -2.20
CA PHE A 126 -12.83 17.46 -2.46
C PHE A 126 -14.08 18.34 -2.62
N SER A 127 -14.16 19.46 -1.90
CA SER A 127 -15.26 20.41 -2.03
C SER A 127 -15.30 21.08 -3.41
N MET A 128 -14.15 21.47 -3.96
CA MET A 128 -14.06 22.00 -5.32
C MET A 128 -14.46 20.94 -6.35
N MET A 129 -13.97 19.70 -6.17
CA MET A 129 -14.32 18.57 -7.04
C MET A 129 -15.83 18.30 -7.02
N LEU A 130 -16.43 18.25 -5.84
CA LEU A 130 -17.89 18.07 -5.70
C LEU A 130 -18.67 19.16 -6.40
N LYS A 131 -18.31 20.43 -6.17
CA LYS A 131 -18.96 21.57 -6.82
C LYS A 131 -18.89 21.45 -8.35
N LYS A 132 -17.70 21.19 -8.91
CA LYS A 132 -17.51 21.05 -10.35
C LYS A 132 -18.24 19.83 -10.93
N TYR A 133 -18.34 18.75 -10.17
CA TYR A 133 -19.11 17.58 -10.56
C TYR A 133 -20.62 17.89 -10.62
N GLN A 134 -21.16 18.55 -9.60
CA GLN A 134 -22.57 18.95 -9.55
C GLN A 134 -22.95 19.90 -10.68
N GLU A 135 -22.07 20.86 -11.05
CA GLU A 135 -22.26 21.75 -12.21
C GLU A 135 -22.48 20.99 -13.53
N LYS A 136 -21.99 19.74 -13.62
CA LYS A 136 -22.10 18.88 -14.80
C LYS A 136 -23.22 17.83 -14.71
N MET A 137 -23.89 17.71 -13.58
CA MET A 137 -24.96 16.72 -13.40
C MET A 137 -26.23 17.14 -14.13
N PRO A 138 -26.99 16.20 -14.70
CA PRO A 138 -28.31 16.49 -15.28
C PRO A 138 -29.31 17.07 -14.25
N ASN A 139 -29.15 16.64 -12.99
CA ASN A 139 -29.92 17.18 -11.85
C ASN A 139 -28.96 17.38 -10.69
N PRO A 140 -28.44 18.62 -10.47
CA PRO A 140 -27.47 18.92 -9.42
C PRO A 140 -27.99 18.71 -8.00
N ASP A 141 -29.28 18.73 -7.77
CA ASP A 141 -29.91 18.59 -6.45
C ASP A 141 -30.07 17.11 -6.04
N LYS A 142 -29.89 16.18 -6.96
CA LYS A 142 -30.05 14.75 -6.70
C LYS A 142 -28.68 14.08 -6.52
N ASP A 143 -28.48 13.47 -5.36
CA ASP A 143 -27.25 12.70 -5.11
C ASP A 143 -27.15 11.44 -5.98
N ASP A 144 -25.94 11.13 -6.40
CA ASP A 144 -25.54 9.88 -7.00
C ASP A 144 -24.38 9.23 -6.19
N SER A 145 -23.87 8.09 -6.65
CA SER A 145 -22.79 7.38 -5.95
C SER A 145 -21.52 8.21 -5.81
N VAL A 146 -21.18 9.02 -6.82
CA VAL A 146 -20.00 9.88 -6.80
C VAL A 146 -20.16 11.00 -5.79
N THR A 147 -21.29 11.71 -5.80
CA THR A 147 -21.56 12.76 -4.81
C THR A 147 -21.58 12.21 -3.40
N SER A 148 -22.10 11.00 -3.19
CA SER A 148 -22.14 10.34 -1.88
C SER A 148 -20.73 10.06 -1.34
N VAL A 149 -19.82 9.56 -2.16
CA VAL A 149 -18.41 9.33 -1.78
C VAL A 149 -17.72 10.66 -1.47
N LEU A 150 -17.84 11.65 -2.36
CA LEU A 150 -17.20 12.96 -2.16
C LEU A 150 -17.72 13.66 -0.90
N LYS A 151 -19.02 13.62 -0.61
CA LYS A 151 -19.60 14.16 0.62
C LYS A 151 -19.06 13.45 1.87
N GLN A 152 -18.86 12.13 1.82
CA GLN A 152 -18.23 11.39 2.92
C GLN A 152 -16.78 11.84 3.15
N LEU A 153 -15.98 11.99 2.08
CA LEU A 153 -14.60 12.47 2.17
C LEU A 153 -14.51 13.90 2.74
N ILE A 154 -15.39 14.80 2.31
CA ILE A 154 -15.48 16.16 2.82
C ILE A 154 -15.85 16.18 4.30
N ARG A 155 -16.89 15.43 4.69
CA ARG A 155 -17.39 15.39 6.07
C ARG A 155 -16.35 14.84 7.05
N ASN A 156 -15.59 13.84 6.64
CA ASN A 156 -14.57 13.23 7.51
C ASN A 156 -13.28 14.06 7.60
N ASN A 157 -13.05 15.02 6.69
CA ASN A 157 -11.91 15.95 6.72
C ASN A 157 -10.56 15.23 6.97
N LEU A 158 -10.27 14.20 6.17
CA LEU A 158 -9.19 13.25 6.44
C LEU A 158 -7.78 13.79 6.13
N PHE A 159 -7.66 14.85 5.32
CA PHE A 159 -6.40 15.35 4.79
C PHE A 159 -6.27 16.85 4.97
N ALA A 160 -5.04 17.33 5.19
CA ALA A 160 -4.74 18.75 5.16
C ALA A 160 -4.86 19.32 3.73
N SER A 161 -4.99 20.64 3.62
CA SER A 161 -5.02 21.34 2.34
C SER A 161 -3.66 21.50 1.68
N GLU A 162 -2.57 21.30 2.43
CA GLU A 162 -1.18 21.44 2.00
C GLU A 162 -0.29 20.39 2.68
N ASP A 163 0.90 20.15 2.11
CA ASP A 163 1.88 19.25 2.68
C ASP A 163 2.63 19.93 3.83
N LYS A 164 2.61 19.29 4.99
CA LYS A 164 3.35 19.72 6.20
C LYS A 164 4.51 18.80 6.54
N VAL A 165 4.54 17.61 5.96
CA VAL A 165 5.54 16.57 6.19
C VAL A 165 5.90 15.89 4.88
N SER A 166 7.05 15.23 4.84
CA SER A 166 7.46 14.38 3.72
C SER A 166 7.18 12.91 4.06
N LEU A 167 6.35 12.25 3.25
CA LEU A 167 6.02 10.83 3.43
C LEU A 167 7.20 9.87 3.28
N VAL A 168 8.31 10.32 2.71
CA VAL A 168 9.50 9.50 2.44
C VAL A 168 10.62 9.77 3.43
N ASP A 169 10.70 11.00 3.96
CA ASP A 169 11.79 11.43 4.83
C ASP A 169 11.49 11.22 6.32
N GLU A 170 10.29 10.77 6.65
CA GLU A 170 9.85 10.49 8.02
C GLU A 170 9.21 9.11 8.13
N CYS A 171 9.07 8.60 9.35
CA CYS A 171 8.36 7.35 9.64
C CYS A 171 6.92 7.64 10.03
N PHE A 172 5.97 6.87 9.49
CA PHE A 172 4.55 7.02 9.85
C PHE A 172 3.85 5.68 10.09
N ILE A 173 2.99 5.68 11.10
CA ILE A 173 2.02 4.62 11.38
C ILE A 173 0.62 5.22 11.22
N ILE A 174 -0.09 4.84 10.16
CA ILE A 174 -1.46 5.31 9.91
C ILE A 174 -2.43 4.40 10.63
N LYS A 175 -3.14 4.94 11.62
CA LYS A 175 -4.13 4.21 12.40
C LYS A 175 -5.40 3.99 11.60
N MET A 176 -5.66 2.76 11.21
CA MET A 176 -6.78 2.38 10.34
C MET A 176 -7.92 1.67 11.06
N ASN A 177 -7.73 1.23 12.31
CA ASN A 177 -8.63 0.35 13.04
C ASN A 177 -10.01 0.95 13.38
N ALA A 178 -10.14 2.28 13.33
CA ALA A 178 -11.41 2.98 13.57
C ALA A 178 -12.36 2.94 12.36
N PHE A 179 -11.84 2.64 11.17
CA PHE A 179 -12.65 2.62 9.95
C PHE A 179 -13.12 1.20 9.63
N PRO A 180 -14.36 1.03 9.07
CA PRO A 180 -14.74 -0.24 8.45
C PRO A 180 -13.68 -0.65 7.42
N LYS A 181 -13.10 -1.83 7.58
CA LYS A 181 -11.88 -2.24 6.86
C LYS A 181 -12.03 -2.30 5.35
N ASP A 182 -13.22 -2.69 4.87
CA ASP A 182 -13.60 -2.74 3.45
C ASP A 182 -14.44 -1.53 3.02
N GLY A 183 -14.61 -0.54 3.92
CA GLY A 183 -15.40 0.66 3.69
C GLY A 183 -14.71 1.66 2.74
N PRO A 184 -15.49 2.54 2.10
CA PRO A 184 -14.98 3.50 1.12
C PRO A 184 -13.94 4.47 1.72
N ILE A 185 -14.09 4.85 2.97
CA ILE A 185 -13.16 5.78 3.63
C ILE A 185 -11.79 5.13 3.84
N ALA A 186 -11.73 3.88 4.34
CA ALA A 186 -10.46 3.16 4.51
C ALA A 186 -9.73 3.00 3.17
N LYS A 187 -10.46 2.62 2.12
CA LYS A 187 -9.93 2.51 0.75
C LYS A 187 -9.42 3.84 0.21
N ALA A 188 -10.16 4.92 0.43
CA ALA A 188 -9.76 6.26 0.02
C ALA A 188 -8.46 6.71 0.71
N ILE A 189 -8.34 6.53 2.03
CA ILE A 189 -7.12 6.88 2.78
C ILE A 189 -5.91 6.18 2.15
N VAL A 190 -5.95 4.86 1.98
CA VAL A 190 -4.82 4.12 1.42
C VAL A 190 -4.57 4.50 -0.04
N TYR A 191 -5.62 4.62 -0.86
CA TYR A 191 -5.47 5.04 -2.25
C TYR A 191 -4.74 6.38 -2.37
N PHE A 192 -5.19 7.41 -1.64
CA PHE A 192 -4.61 8.74 -1.75
C PHE A 192 -3.17 8.81 -1.19
N ILE A 193 -2.87 8.09 -0.10
CA ILE A 193 -1.51 8.01 0.42
C ILE A 193 -0.59 7.30 -0.58
N ILE A 194 -1.00 6.19 -1.15
CA ILE A 194 -0.23 5.45 -2.15
C ILE A 194 -0.07 6.28 -3.44
N SER A 195 -1.11 7.00 -3.87
CA SER A 195 -1.05 7.92 -5.00
C SER A 195 -0.05 9.05 -4.76
N LYS A 196 -0.03 9.60 -3.53
CA LYS A 196 0.96 10.61 -3.13
C LYS A 196 2.38 10.06 -3.16
N LEU A 197 2.60 8.87 -2.59
CA LEU A 197 3.89 8.18 -2.66
C LEU A 197 4.33 7.96 -4.10
N ASN A 198 3.43 7.46 -4.96
CA ASN A 198 3.74 7.26 -6.37
C ASN A 198 4.22 8.56 -7.03
N SER A 199 3.51 9.68 -6.78
CA SER A 199 3.89 10.99 -7.31
C SER A 199 5.28 11.44 -6.83
N ILE A 200 5.60 11.23 -5.54
CA ILE A 200 6.93 11.54 -4.99
C ILE A 200 7.99 10.68 -5.68
N TYR A 201 7.76 9.37 -5.79
CA TYR A 201 8.72 8.46 -6.41
C TYR A 201 8.90 8.69 -7.92
N GLU A 202 7.90 9.18 -8.64
CA GLU A 202 8.05 9.60 -10.05
C GLU A 202 9.10 10.69 -10.21
N GLU A 203 9.20 11.60 -9.27
CA GLU A 203 10.12 12.75 -9.30
C GLU A 203 11.52 12.44 -8.72
N LEU A 204 11.63 11.43 -7.86
CA LEU A 204 12.91 11.05 -7.26
C LEU A 204 13.87 10.41 -8.28
N PRO A 205 15.19 10.67 -8.15
CA PRO A 205 16.20 10.02 -8.97
C PRO A 205 16.26 8.51 -8.66
N LYS A 206 16.71 7.73 -9.65
CA LYS A 206 17.06 6.33 -9.43
C LYS A 206 18.17 6.23 -8.40
N GLN A 207 18.13 5.20 -7.56
CA GLN A 207 19.21 4.87 -6.64
C GLN A 207 20.40 4.30 -7.39
N ALA A 208 21.59 4.51 -6.85
CA ALA A 208 22.80 3.86 -7.35
C ALA A 208 22.68 2.34 -7.18
N VAL A 209 23.24 1.61 -8.13
CA VAL A 209 23.36 0.16 -8.07
C VAL A 209 24.80 -0.17 -7.68
N SER A 210 24.98 -0.96 -6.62
CA SER A 210 26.26 -1.49 -6.18
C SER A 210 26.12 -3.00 -6.04
N ASP A 211 27.00 -3.76 -6.72
CA ASP A 211 27.04 -5.24 -6.67
C ASP A 211 25.64 -5.89 -6.86
N ASP A 212 24.88 -5.41 -7.85
CA ASP A 212 23.49 -5.83 -8.16
C ASP A 212 22.43 -5.48 -7.10
N TYR A 213 22.79 -4.70 -6.07
CA TYR A 213 21.86 -4.24 -5.06
C TYR A 213 21.48 -2.77 -5.25
N VAL A 214 20.22 -2.47 -4.96
CA VAL A 214 19.69 -1.09 -4.88
C VAL A 214 19.40 -0.78 -3.42
N GLN A 215 19.96 0.31 -2.91
CA GLN A 215 19.74 0.73 -1.53
C GLN A 215 18.27 1.08 -1.31
N ILE A 216 17.66 0.55 -0.26
CA ILE A 216 16.29 0.91 0.14
C ILE A 216 16.32 2.32 0.76
N ARG A 217 15.52 3.22 0.22
CA ARG A 217 15.28 4.57 0.74
C ARG A 217 14.12 4.60 1.70
N HIS A 218 13.07 3.85 1.37
CA HIS A 218 11.81 3.83 2.11
C HIS A 218 11.11 2.48 1.92
N PHE A 219 10.33 2.03 2.88
CA PHE A 219 9.47 0.89 2.73
C PHE A 219 8.05 1.16 3.21
N THR A 220 7.08 0.63 2.50
CA THR A 220 5.66 0.75 2.84
C THR A 220 5.12 -0.62 3.25
N VAL A 221 4.46 -0.68 4.40
CA VAL A 221 3.85 -1.90 4.95
C VAL A 221 2.35 -1.73 4.93
N ILE A 222 1.64 -2.62 4.24
CA ILE A 222 0.18 -2.70 4.23
C ILE A 222 -0.21 -4.00 4.93
N ASP A 223 -0.57 -3.91 6.21
CA ASP A 223 -1.17 -5.04 6.92
C ASP A 223 -2.60 -5.25 6.43
N GLU A 224 -3.05 -6.50 6.41
CA GLU A 224 -4.36 -6.89 5.85
C GLU A 224 -4.60 -6.37 4.42
N ALA A 225 -3.57 -6.46 3.57
CA ALA A 225 -3.55 -5.91 2.21
C ALA A 225 -4.74 -6.34 1.34
N HIS A 226 -5.39 -7.48 1.66
CA HIS A 226 -6.56 -7.97 0.91
C HIS A 226 -7.71 -6.96 0.85
N TYR A 227 -7.82 -6.03 1.81
CA TYR A 227 -8.83 -4.97 1.74
C TYR A 227 -8.54 -3.94 0.64
N MET A 228 -7.29 -3.89 0.14
CA MET A 228 -6.84 -2.93 -0.85
C MET A 228 -6.62 -3.54 -2.24
N LEU A 229 -6.64 -4.87 -2.33
CA LEU A 229 -6.37 -5.59 -3.58
C LEU A 229 -7.66 -5.94 -4.35
N ASP A 230 -8.83 -5.68 -3.77
CA ASP A 230 -10.13 -5.99 -4.37
C ASP A 230 -10.64 -4.91 -5.35
N PHE A 231 -9.95 -3.77 -5.45
CA PHE A 231 -10.23 -2.72 -6.43
C PHE A 231 -8.98 -2.33 -7.22
N ASP A 232 -9.17 -1.68 -8.37
CA ASP A 232 -8.07 -1.26 -9.23
C ASP A 232 -7.30 -0.08 -8.61
N ASN A 233 -6.13 -0.36 -8.04
CA ASN A 233 -5.22 0.63 -7.47
C ASN A 233 -3.98 0.78 -8.38
N HIS A 234 -4.13 1.55 -9.45
CA HIS A 234 -3.06 1.80 -10.41
C HIS A 234 -1.77 2.36 -9.76
N PRO A 235 -1.82 3.36 -8.84
CA PRO A 235 -0.63 3.83 -8.15
C PRO A 235 0.14 2.74 -7.41
N LEU A 236 -0.56 1.81 -6.72
CA LEU A 236 0.08 0.69 -6.03
C LEU A 236 0.79 -0.25 -7.02
N ARG A 237 0.13 -0.58 -8.12
CA ARG A 237 0.72 -1.43 -9.18
C ARG A 237 1.96 -0.78 -9.78
N ASN A 238 1.91 0.51 -10.05
CA ASN A 238 3.04 1.26 -10.58
C ASN A 238 4.21 1.30 -9.58
N LEU A 239 3.95 1.56 -8.31
CA LEU A 239 4.98 1.52 -7.26
C LEU A 239 5.65 0.14 -7.15
N ILE A 240 4.90 -0.95 -7.23
CA ILE A 240 5.44 -2.31 -7.20
C ILE A 240 6.32 -2.57 -8.43
N ALA A 241 5.88 -2.13 -9.60
CA ALA A 241 6.59 -2.38 -10.86
C ALA A 241 7.88 -1.54 -11.00
N VAL A 242 7.86 -0.27 -10.60
CA VAL A 242 8.96 0.65 -10.89
C VAL A 242 9.67 1.22 -9.65
N GLY A 243 9.07 1.11 -8.47
CA GLY A 243 9.59 1.71 -7.23
C GLY A 243 10.95 1.14 -6.79
N ARG A 244 11.24 -0.13 -7.13
CA ARG A 244 12.51 -0.79 -6.79
C ARG A 244 13.74 0.02 -7.23
N ASN A 245 13.77 0.49 -8.47
CA ASN A 245 14.91 1.23 -9.01
C ASN A 245 15.14 2.58 -8.30
N LYS A 246 14.17 3.02 -7.53
CA LYS A 246 14.19 4.27 -6.76
C LYS A 246 14.32 4.04 -5.25
N GLY A 247 14.56 2.79 -4.84
CA GLY A 247 14.78 2.40 -3.46
C GLY A 247 13.49 2.25 -2.63
N LEU A 248 12.34 2.01 -3.26
CA LEU A 248 11.10 1.67 -2.56
C LEU A 248 10.96 0.15 -2.42
N SER A 249 10.67 -0.31 -1.21
CA SER A 249 10.19 -1.65 -0.92
C SER A 249 8.74 -1.61 -0.45
N ILE A 250 7.92 -2.53 -0.92
CA ILE A 250 6.52 -2.67 -0.49
C ILE A 250 6.33 -4.05 0.13
N ILE A 251 5.80 -4.07 1.35
CA ILE A 251 5.47 -5.29 2.10
C ILE A 251 3.95 -5.39 2.18
N LEU A 252 3.40 -6.37 1.48
CA LEU A 252 1.97 -6.67 1.53
C LEU A 252 1.75 -7.89 2.42
N ALA A 253 1.02 -7.73 3.52
CA ALA A 253 0.70 -8.80 4.43
C ALA A 253 -0.79 -9.13 4.40
N THR A 254 -1.13 -10.40 4.26
CA THR A 254 -2.52 -10.87 4.23
C THR A 254 -2.68 -12.20 4.97
N GLN A 255 -3.88 -12.48 5.41
CA GLN A 255 -4.30 -13.81 5.89
C GLN A 255 -4.97 -14.62 4.78
N ASN A 256 -5.37 -13.98 3.69
CA ASN A 256 -6.03 -14.62 2.56
C ASN A 256 -5.11 -14.54 1.32
N MET A 257 -4.47 -15.65 1.00
CA MET A 257 -3.56 -15.76 -0.14
C MET A 257 -4.29 -15.54 -1.48
N ASP A 258 -5.55 -15.95 -1.61
CA ASP A 258 -6.31 -15.78 -2.85
C ASP A 258 -6.53 -14.31 -3.23
N SER A 259 -6.43 -13.40 -2.28
CA SER A 259 -6.53 -11.95 -2.53
C SER A 259 -5.41 -11.40 -3.40
N PHE A 260 -4.28 -12.09 -3.49
CA PHE A 260 -3.19 -11.71 -4.39
C PHE A 260 -3.45 -12.08 -5.87
N LYS A 261 -4.51 -12.84 -6.15
CA LYS A 261 -4.97 -13.12 -7.51
C LYS A 261 -5.95 -12.04 -7.98
N SER A 262 -5.45 -10.84 -8.21
CA SER A 262 -6.24 -9.76 -8.78
C SER A 262 -6.42 -9.94 -10.29
N ARG A 263 -7.59 -9.54 -10.82
CA ARG A 263 -7.83 -9.47 -12.28
C ARG A 263 -6.97 -8.39 -12.95
N HIS A 264 -6.47 -7.44 -12.18
CA HIS A 264 -5.80 -6.25 -12.68
C HIS A 264 -4.27 -6.33 -12.58
N PHE A 265 -3.74 -7.21 -11.71
CA PHE A 265 -2.30 -7.31 -11.47
C PHE A 265 -1.93 -8.65 -10.84
N ASP A 266 -0.86 -9.27 -11.36
CA ASP A 266 -0.30 -10.49 -10.79
C ASP A 266 0.72 -10.14 -9.69
N PHE A 267 0.25 -10.15 -8.44
CA PHE A 267 1.09 -9.89 -7.29
C PHE A 267 2.10 -11.00 -7.05
N TYR A 268 1.81 -12.25 -7.44
CA TYR A 268 2.75 -13.36 -7.26
C TYR A 268 3.93 -13.27 -8.21
N ALA A 269 3.69 -12.92 -9.48
CA ALA A 269 4.76 -12.72 -10.45
C ALA A 269 5.70 -11.57 -10.08
N ASN A 270 5.20 -10.60 -9.30
CA ASN A 270 5.97 -9.43 -8.86
C ASN A 270 6.51 -9.57 -7.42
N ALA A 271 6.18 -10.65 -6.70
CA ALA A 271 6.70 -10.91 -5.36
C ALA A 271 8.13 -11.45 -5.43
N GLN A 272 9.10 -10.64 -5.04
CA GLN A 272 10.51 -11.04 -5.01
C GLN A 272 10.82 -11.98 -3.84
N TYR A 273 10.21 -11.72 -2.69
CA TYR A 273 10.45 -12.44 -1.44
C TYR A 273 9.13 -12.91 -0.81
N PRO A 274 8.52 -13.99 -1.31
CA PRO A 274 7.33 -14.56 -0.69
C PRO A 274 7.67 -15.18 0.66
N LEU A 275 7.00 -14.70 1.72
CA LEU A 275 7.14 -15.17 3.10
C LEU A 275 5.86 -15.90 3.50
N ILE A 276 5.88 -17.22 3.55
CA ILE A 276 4.68 -18.03 3.82
C ILE A 276 4.73 -18.56 5.24
N MET A 277 3.88 -18.02 6.09
CA MET A 277 3.66 -18.51 7.46
C MET A 277 2.61 -19.63 7.47
N LYS A 278 2.39 -20.24 8.64
CA LYS A 278 1.39 -21.29 8.81
C LYS A 278 0.03 -20.87 8.25
N GLN A 279 -0.51 -21.69 7.36
CA GLN A 279 -1.84 -21.55 6.75
C GLN A 279 -2.68 -22.77 7.10
N GLN A 280 -4.00 -22.60 7.26
CA GLN A 280 -4.92 -23.74 7.39
C GLN A 280 -5.15 -24.41 6.04
N THR A 281 -5.29 -23.59 5.01
CA THR A 281 -5.43 -24.03 3.63
C THR A 281 -4.63 -23.11 2.73
N ILE A 282 -3.99 -23.67 1.70
CA ILE A 282 -3.33 -22.93 0.64
C ILE A 282 -3.67 -23.57 -0.70
N ALA A 283 -4.07 -22.75 -1.65
CA ALA A 283 -4.40 -23.23 -2.98
C ALA A 283 -3.13 -23.79 -3.68
N ASP A 284 -3.25 -24.94 -4.30
CA ASP A 284 -2.13 -25.63 -4.99
C ASP A 284 -1.50 -24.76 -6.06
N SER A 285 -2.32 -23.96 -6.77
CA SER A 285 -1.83 -23.01 -7.77
C SER A 285 -0.90 -21.95 -7.18
N VAL A 286 -1.17 -21.47 -5.96
CA VAL A 286 -0.33 -20.46 -5.29
C VAL A 286 1.07 -20.99 -5.00
N ILE A 287 1.18 -22.25 -4.51
CA ILE A 287 2.48 -22.86 -4.27
C ILE A 287 3.26 -23.02 -5.59
N LYS A 288 2.59 -23.48 -6.63
CA LYS A 288 3.20 -23.65 -7.95
C LYS A 288 3.68 -22.32 -8.54
N ASP A 289 2.85 -21.28 -8.45
CA ASP A 289 3.18 -19.97 -8.99
C ASP A 289 4.36 -19.32 -8.24
N LEU A 290 4.37 -19.38 -6.90
CA LEU A 290 5.43 -18.77 -6.09
C LEU A 290 6.77 -19.49 -6.15
N PHE A 291 6.77 -20.82 -6.15
CA PHE A 291 8.02 -21.61 -6.08
C PHE A 291 8.48 -22.12 -7.45
N GLY A 292 7.60 -22.11 -8.46
CA GLY A 292 7.91 -22.63 -9.79
C GLY A 292 8.07 -24.16 -9.81
N VAL A 293 7.33 -24.90 -8.96
CA VAL A 293 7.51 -26.33 -8.74
C VAL A 293 6.31 -27.17 -9.18
N SER A 294 6.57 -28.45 -9.42
CA SER A 294 5.56 -29.45 -9.75
C SER A 294 5.89 -30.81 -9.15
N GLY A 295 4.99 -31.77 -9.25
CA GLY A 295 5.24 -33.17 -8.86
C GLY A 295 5.66 -33.32 -7.38
N ARG A 296 6.79 -33.98 -7.14
CA ARG A 296 7.28 -34.32 -5.80
C ARG A 296 7.65 -33.08 -4.98
N ASP A 297 8.34 -32.12 -5.57
CA ASP A 297 8.79 -30.90 -4.87
C ASP A 297 7.60 -30.06 -4.41
N PHE A 298 6.54 -29.99 -5.22
CA PHE A 298 5.28 -29.37 -4.84
C PHE A 298 4.68 -30.03 -3.57
N GLN A 299 4.63 -31.37 -3.52
CA GLN A 299 4.09 -32.09 -2.37
C GLN A 299 4.93 -31.86 -1.11
N GLU A 300 6.26 -31.82 -1.25
CA GLU A 300 7.18 -31.55 -0.14
C GLU A 300 6.92 -30.14 0.44
N ILE A 301 6.83 -29.10 -0.39
CA ILE A 301 6.55 -27.73 0.06
C ILE A 301 5.17 -27.65 0.72
N LYS A 302 4.15 -28.27 0.14
CA LYS A 302 2.80 -28.29 0.72
C LYS A 302 2.79 -28.91 2.12
N GLN A 303 3.49 -30.03 2.31
CA GLN A 303 3.66 -30.67 3.62
C GLN A 303 4.46 -29.80 4.59
N ALA A 304 5.53 -29.16 4.11
CA ALA A 304 6.34 -28.26 4.93
C ALA A 304 5.51 -27.06 5.43
N ILE A 305 4.66 -26.45 4.60
CA ILE A 305 3.76 -25.35 4.99
C ILE A 305 2.75 -25.84 6.03
N ALA A 306 2.12 -27.00 5.82
CA ALA A 306 1.16 -27.57 6.75
C ALA A 306 1.78 -27.89 8.12
N GLY A 307 3.06 -28.28 8.15
CA GLY A 307 3.83 -28.59 9.35
C GLY A 307 4.41 -27.39 10.10
N LEU A 308 4.22 -26.15 9.61
CA LEU A 308 4.74 -24.96 10.28
C LEU A 308 4.10 -24.74 11.65
N GLN A 309 4.94 -24.34 12.61
CA GLN A 309 4.48 -23.89 13.92
C GLN A 309 4.27 -22.37 13.95
N LYS A 310 3.67 -21.85 15.02
CA LYS A 310 3.55 -20.41 15.23
C LYS A 310 4.95 -19.75 15.21
N GLY A 311 5.10 -18.68 14.45
CA GLY A 311 6.38 -17.98 14.29
C GLY A 311 7.37 -18.66 13.35
N GLU A 312 6.97 -19.70 12.66
CA GLU A 312 7.78 -20.30 11.58
C GLU A 312 7.23 -19.86 10.21
N LEU A 313 8.13 -19.76 9.24
CA LEU A 313 7.80 -19.42 7.86
C LEU A 313 8.67 -20.19 6.86
N ILE A 314 8.21 -20.25 5.63
CA ILE A 314 8.95 -20.72 4.48
C ILE A 314 9.23 -19.54 3.56
N ILE A 315 10.48 -19.47 3.08
CA ILE A 315 10.91 -18.56 2.01
C ILE A 315 11.33 -19.37 0.80
N LYS A 316 11.25 -18.77 -0.39
CA LYS A 316 11.90 -19.30 -1.59
C LYS A 316 13.41 -19.07 -1.44
N ASP A 317 14.19 -20.12 -1.62
CA ASP A 317 15.65 -20.08 -1.56
C ASP A 317 16.21 -21.10 -2.54
N ASN A 318 16.75 -20.61 -3.64
CA ASN A 318 17.36 -21.45 -4.69
C ASN A 318 18.89 -21.58 -4.53
N THR A 319 19.49 -20.91 -3.56
CA THR A 319 20.95 -20.78 -3.42
C THR A 319 21.63 -22.16 -3.37
N LEU A 320 21.08 -23.10 -2.59
CA LEU A 320 21.63 -24.44 -2.48
C LEU A 320 21.42 -25.26 -3.78
N ALA A 321 20.32 -25.02 -4.49
CA ALA A 321 20.05 -25.70 -5.76
C ALA A 321 20.97 -25.18 -6.88
N GLU A 322 21.21 -23.87 -6.92
CA GLU A 322 22.14 -23.22 -7.85
C GLU A 322 23.59 -23.68 -7.63
N LEU A 323 23.96 -23.95 -6.38
CA LEU A 323 25.27 -24.49 -6.02
C LEU A 323 25.37 -26.01 -6.22
N GLY A 324 24.31 -26.72 -6.63
CA GLY A 324 24.26 -28.15 -6.78
C GLY A 324 24.34 -28.95 -5.46
N LEU A 325 24.13 -28.28 -4.32
CA LEU A 325 24.23 -28.87 -2.98
C LEU A 325 22.91 -29.47 -2.48
N SER A 326 21.78 -29.08 -3.04
CA SER A 326 20.45 -29.58 -2.68
C SER A 326 19.45 -29.29 -3.80
N ASN A 327 18.46 -30.18 -3.93
CA ASN A 327 17.31 -29.92 -4.84
C ASN A 327 16.21 -29.08 -4.19
N LYS A 328 16.41 -28.63 -2.95
CA LYS A 328 15.41 -27.83 -2.24
C LYS A 328 15.41 -26.39 -2.73
N VAL A 329 14.24 -25.90 -3.09
CA VAL A 329 13.99 -24.52 -3.56
C VAL A 329 13.35 -23.65 -2.48
N TYR A 330 13.39 -24.11 -1.23
CA TYR A 330 12.85 -23.38 -0.09
C TYR A 330 13.68 -23.58 1.17
N LYS A 331 13.55 -22.62 2.10
CA LYS A 331 14.13 -22.67 3.43
C LYS A 331 13.06 -22.40 4.49
N LYS A 332 13.09 -23.18 5.57
CA LYS A 332 12.28 -22.96 6.77
C LYS A 332 13.04 -22.07 7.74
N ILE A 333 12.39 -21.00 8.22
CA ILE A 333 12.96 -20.04 9.15
C ILE A 333 12.05 -19.93 10.38
N LYS A 334 12.64 -19.78 11.56
CA LYS A 334 11.95 -19.42 12.80
C LYS A 334 12.18 -17.94 13.06
N VAL A 335 11.10 -17.18 13.19
CA VAL A 335 11.14 -15.74 13.47
C VAL A 335 11.41 -15.53 14.96
N THR A 336 12.33 -14.64 15.29
CA THR A 336 12.56 -14.20 16.67
C THR A 336 11.29 -13.57 17.24
N HIS A 337 10.94 -13.92 18.46
CA HIS A 337 9.82 -13.31 19.17
C HIS A 337 10.33 -12.03 19.83
N LEU A 338 9.75 -10.88 19.46
CA LEU A 338 10.19 -9.58 19.99
C LEU A 338 9.44 -9.15 21.25
N ILE A 339 8.23 -9.66 21.46
CA ILE A 339 7.38 -9.31 22.62
C ILE A 339 6.66 -10.55 23.11
#